data_ac210921418d957afc90759864e8abc0
#
_entry.id   ac210921418d957afc90759864e8abc0
#
_cell.length_a   1.000
_cell.length_b   1.000
_cell.length_c   1.000
_cell.angle_alpha   90.00
_cell.angle_beta   90.00
_cell.angle_gamma   90.00
#
_symmetry.space_group_name_H-M   'P 1'
#
loop_
_entity.id
_entity.type
_entity.pdbx_description
1 polymer ?
#
loop_
_entity_poly.entity_id
_entity_poly.type
_entity_poly.pdbx_seq_one_letter_code
_entity_poly.pdbx_strand_id
1 'polypeptide(L)'
;MRVPVYPYHPEQDQGNGGKASRFILAGTGSGCGKTTVTLGLLRLLQKRALRVQPFKVGPDYLDTGWHTAICGVASRNLDSFMLPPPVLNALFCEQMRQADIAVIEGVMGLYDGYGVDPNYCSTAAMAKQLGCPVILLVDGKAVSTSLAAIVMGFQHFDPTLNLAGVIVNRVTSDAHYQLLKNAIEHYCSLPVLGYVPPCDGVALPERHLGLITARESLVNQQSWHDFAATLEQTVDVDALLSLSLLSALPAGMWPERPDNTAGAGLTLALADDEAFNFYYPDNIDLLERAGVNIVRFSPLHDRALPDCQMIWLGGGYPELYAADLAANTAMLKHLRAAHQRGVAIYAECGGLMYLGSTLEDSGGEIHQMANIIPGHSKMXXXXXXXXXXXXXXXXXXXXXXXXXXXXXXXXXXXXXXXXXXXXXXXXXXXXXXXXXXXXXXXXXXXXXXXXXXXXXXXXXXXXXXXXXXXXXXXXCCSTGWRRRGEYYDDPCLVYRLGAGFYHRRPSTLAPSGTLDRPINYVCAAYCASLLSRR
;
A
#
# COMPACT_ATOMS: atom_id res chain seq x y z
N MET A 1 0.05 -0.27 27.44
CA MET A 1 -0.83 0.87 27.83
C MET A 1 -2.15 0.76 27.07
N ARG A 2 -3.28 0.69 27.75
CA ARG A 2 -4.59 0.70 27.09
C ARG A 2 -4.86 2.13 26.58
N VAL A 3 -5.04 2.27 25.27
CA VAL A 3 -5.55 3.53 24.73
C VAL A 3 -7.00 3.67 25.21
N PRO A 4 -7.38 4.77 25.84
CA PRO A 4 -8.76 4.91 26.33
C PRO A 4 -9.74 4.87 25.15
N VAL A 5 -10.67 3.94 25.21
CA VAL A 5 -11.79 3.86 24.27
C VAL A 5 -12.91 4.73 24.85
N TYR A 6 -13.18 5.86 24.20
CA TYR A 6 -14.28 6.72 24.60
C TYR A 6 -15.56 6.24 23.90
N PRO A 7 -16.66 6.05 24.63
CA PRO A 7 -17.90 5.64 24.00
C PRO A 7 -18.43 6.70 23.03
N TYR A 8 -18.89 6.25 21.89
CA TYR A 8 -19.51 7.10 20.87
C TYR A 8 -20.87 7.60 21.38
N HIS A 9 -21.03 8.92 21.45
CA HIS A 9 -22.32 9.54 21.76
C HIS A 9 -22.78 10.34 20.52
N PRO A 10 -23.73 9.84 19.75
CA PRO A 10 -24.16 10.51 18.51
C PRO A 10 -24.87 11.84 18.72
N GLU A 11 -25.26 12.16 19.96
CA GLU A 11 -26.06 13.36 20.24
C GLU A 11 -25.25 14.64 20.52
N GLN A 12 -23.91 14.56 20.54
CA GLN A 12 -23.07 15.73 20.87
C GLN A 12 -22.45 16.42 19.65
N ASP A 13 -22.95 16.12 18.47
CA ASP A 13 -22.39 16.68 17.22
C ASP A 13 -23.00 18.04 16.81
N GLN A 14 -23.42 18.84 17.81
CA GLN A 14 -23.84 20.21 17.56
C GLN A 14 -22.80 21.19 18.11
N GLY A 15 -21.81 21.49 17.30
CA GLY A 15 -21.01 22.66 17.64
C GLY A 15 -19.51 22.50 17.59
N ASN A 16 -19.02 22.16 16.46
CA ASN A 16 -17.82 22.81 15.97
C ASN A 16 -17.87 22.75 14.45
N GLY A 17 -18.32 23.81 13.83
CA GLY A 17 -18.06 24.09 12.42
C GLY A 17 -16.53 24.17 12.28
N GLY A 18 -15.86 23.14 12.76
CA GLY A 18 -14.44 23.13 13.07
C GLY A 18 -13.61 23.09 11.81
N LYS A 19 -12.80 24.08 11.69
CA LYS A 19 -11.65 24.07 10.79
C LYS A 19 -10.80 22.85 11.17
N ALA A 20 -10.81 21.81 10.34
CA ALA A 20 -10.02 20.60 10.58
C ALA A 20 -8.71 20.72 9.80
N SER A 21 -7.64 21.02 10.51
CA SER A 21 -6.33 21.11 9.90
C SER A 21 -5.89 19.72 9.41
N ARG A 22 -5.39 19.68 8.17
CA ARG A 22 -4.84 18.44 7.61
C ARG A 22 -3.85 18.73 6.49
N PHE A 23 -2.86 17.88 6.33
CA PHE A 23 -1.95 17.92 5.18
C PHE A 23 -1.42 16.51 4.90
N ILE A 24 -0.99 16.32 3.66
CA ILE A 24 -0.29 15.10 3.24
C ILE A 24 1.18 15.43 3.01
N LEU A 25 2.08 14.71 3.68
CA LEU A 25 3.50 14.75 3.37
C LEU A 25 3.77 13.69 2.30
N ALA A 26 4.03 14.13 1.08
CA ALA A 26 4.28 13.25 -0.07
C ALA A 26 5.74 13.37 -0.50
N GLY A 27 6.26 12.36 -1.15
CA GLY A 27 7.64 12.38 -1.66
C GLY A 27 7.71 12.26 -3.17
N THR A 28 8.89 12.53 -3.71
CA THR A 28 9.16 12.31 -5.14
C THR A 28 9.37 10.82 -5.46
N GLY A 29 9.51 9.98 -4.44
CA GLY A 29 9.68 8.54 -4.60
C GLY A 29 9.88 7.87 -3.25
N SER A 30 10.12 6.56 -3.28
CA SER A 30 10.53 5.82 -2.09
C SER A 30 11.94 6.23 -1.68
N GLY A 31 12.24 6.17 -0.38
CA GLY A 31 13.57 6.48 0.15
C GLY A 31 13.90 7.97 0.28
N CYS A 32 12.99 8.89 -0.05
CA CYS A 32 13.24 10.33 0.10
C CYS A 32 13.15 10.81 1.56
N GLY A 33 12.78 9.93 2.50
CA GLY A 33 12.76 10.23 3.93
C GLY A 33 11.40 10.58 4.51
N LYS A 34 10.31 10.27 3.82
CA LYS A 34 8.93 10.59 4.27
C LYS A 34 8.67 10.15 5.70
N THR A 35 8.93 8.87 6.00
CA THR A 35 8.63 8.31 7.31
C THR A 35 9.39 9.05 8.42
N THR A 36 10.70 9.23 8.26
CA THR A 36 11.50 9.96 9.26
C THR A 36 10.96 11.37 9.50
N VAL A 37 10.67 12.10 8.41
CA VAL A 37 10.17 13.49 8.53
C VAL A 37 8.75 13.49 9.13
N THR A 38 7.88 12.54 8.74
CA THR A 38 6.54 12.41 9.34
C THR A 38 6.64 12.21 10.85
N LEU A 39 7.50 11.28 11.30
CA LEU A 39 7.68 10.98 12.73
C LEU A 39 8.16 12.22 13.50
N GLY A 40 9.10 12.95 12.91
CA GLY A 40 9.58 14.22 13.49
C GLY A 40 8.47 15.26 13.60
N LEU A 41 7.66 15.42 12.55
CA LEU A 41 6.54 16.36 12.54
C LEU A 41 5.45 15.95 13.55
N LEU A 42 5.14 14.65 13.65
CA LEU A 42 4.19 14.14 14.66
C LEU A 42 4.64 14.55 16.07
N ARG A 43 5.92 14.31 16.38
CA ARG A 43 6.48 14.67 17.69
C ARG A 43 6.48 16.18 17.91
N LEU A 44 6.86 16.94 16.89
CA LEU A 44 6.92 18.40 16.95
C LEU A 44 5.53 19.02 17.20
N LEU A 45 4.52 18.57 16.48
CA LEU A 45 3.16 19.10 16.62
C LEU A 45 2.56 18.77 18.00
N GLN A 46 2.89 17.58 18.54
CA GLN A 46 2.53 17.24 19.93
C GLN A 46 3.23 18.14 20.96
N LYS A 47 4.51 18.48 20.71
CA LYS A 47 5.25 19.42 21.55
C LYS A 47 4.59 20.81 21.56
N ARG A 48 3.92 21.18 20.46
CA ARG A 48 3.10 22.39 20.36
C ARG A 48 1.70 22.22 20.96
N ALA A 49 1.48 21.14 21.73
CA ALA A 49 0.23 20.82 22.42
C ALA A 49 -0.98 20.59 21.48
N LEU A 50 -0.72 20.19 20.22
CA LEU A 50 -1.78 19.82 19.28
C LEU A 50 -2.13 18.33 19.44
N ARG A 51 -3.43 18.00 19.38
CA ARG A 51 -3.90 16.62 19.31
C ARG A 51 -3.75 16.16 17.85
N VAL A 52 -2.74 15.35 17.62
CA VAL A 52 -2.35 14.93 16.26
C VAL A 52 -2.91 13.55 15.96
N GLN A 53 -3.59 13.40 14.82
CA GLN A 53 -4.03 12.11 14.32
C GLN A 53 -3.14 11.70 13.14
N PRO A 54 -2.33 10.67 13.28
CA PRO A 54 -1.52 10.18 12.18
C PRO A 54 -2.32 9.26 11.25
N PHE A 55 -2.02 9.35 9.95
CA PHE A 55 -2.58 8.48 8.92
C PHE A 55 -1.47 8.07 7.94
N LYS A 56 -1.68 6.94 7.29
CA LYS A 56 -0.82 6.45 6.20
C LYS A 56 -1.68 6.13 4.99
N VAL A 57 -1.28 6.63 3.82
CA VAL A 57 -1.95 6.27 2.56
C VAL A 57 -1.57 4.82 2.19
N GLY A 58 -2.58 4.00 1.90
CA GLY A 58 -2.38 2.64 1.42
C GLY A 58 -2.18 1.59 2.51
N PRO A 59 -1.91 0.34 2.09
CA PRO A 59 -1.83 -0.82 2.98
C PRO A 59 -0.42 -0.98 3.58
N ASP A 60 -0.09 -0.20 4.59
CA ASP A 60 1.23 -0.22 5.22
C ASP A 60 1.08 -0.44 6.73
N TYR A 61 1.66 -1.51 7.25
CA TYR A 61 1.64 -1.86 8.68
C TYR A 61 2.88 -1.34 9.42
N LEU A 62 3.98 -1.13 8.72
CA LEU A 62 5.26 -0.75 9.33
C LEU A 62 5.27 0.72 9.71
N ASP A 63 4.96 1.60 8.75
CA ASP A 63 4.94 3.04 9.00
C ASP A 63 3.89 3.40 10.04
N THR A 64 2.70 2.79 9.99
CA THR A 64 1.64 3.03 10.99
C THR A 64 2.08 2.57 12.39
N GLY A 65 2.85 1.49 12.47
CA GLY A 65 3.46 1.04 13.74
C GLY A 65 4.40 2.08 14.31
N TRP A 66 5.26 2.66 13.47
CA TRP A 66 6.18 3.72 13.88
C TRP A 66 5.44 4.99 14.28
N HIS A 67 4.43 5.42 13.49
CA HIS A 67 3.58 6.58 13.85
C HIS A 67 3.01 6.39 15.25
N THR A 68 2.41 5.22 15.50
CA THR A 68 1.79 4.89 16.78
C THR A 68 2.80 4.92 17.93
N ALA A 69 3.99 4.33 17.71
CA ALA A 69 5.04 4.26 18.74
C ALA A 69 5.59 5.66 19.10
N ILE A 70 5.69 6.55 18.13
CA ILE A 70 6.24 7.90 18.34
C ILE A 70 5.20 8.82 18.98
N CYS A 71 3.94 8.81 18.52
CA CYS A 71 2.95 9.78 18.99
C CYS A 71 1.96 9.23 20.02
N GLY A 72 1.93 7.91 20.24
CA GLY A 72 1.02 7.29 21.20
C GLY A 72 -0.44 7.25 20.76
N VAL A 73 -0.73 7.62 19.51
CA VAL A 73 -2.07 7.60 18.92
C VAL A 73 -2.08 6.59 17.79
N ALA A 74 -3.06 5.70 17.76
CA ALA A 74 -3.14 4.66 16.73
C ALA A 74 -3.22 5.31 15.34
N SER A 75 -2.23 5.04 14.51
CA SER A 75 -2.22 5.50 13.12
C SER A 75 -3.19 4.69 12.28
N ARG A 76 -3.87 5.32 11.32
CA ARG A 76 -4.91 4.70 10.51
C ARG A 76 -4.49 4.62 9.05
N ASN A 77 -4.94 3.56 8.38
CA ASN A 77 -4.64 3.36 6.96
C ASN A 77 -5.75 3.96 6.10
N LEU A 78 -5.36 4.87 5.21
CA LEU A 78 -6.26 5.41 4.18
C LEU A 78 -6.07 4.55 2.92
N ASP A 79 -6.70 3.39 2.94
CA ASP A 79 -6.51 2.35 1.91
C ASP A 79 -7.65 2.42 0.90
N SER A 80 -7.44 3.19 -0.18
CA SER A 80 -8.46 3.37 -1.22
C SER A 80 -8.58 2.17 -2.16
N PHE A 81 -7.69 1.19 -2.07
CA PHE A 81 -7.87 -0.08 -2.78
C PHE A 81 -8.93 -0.95 -2.11
N MET A 82 -8.93 -0.95 -0.76
CA MET A 82 -9.81 -1.81 0.03
C MET A 82 -11.14 -1.14 0.37
N LEU A 83 -11.15 0.19 0.51
CA LEU A 83 -12.30 0.92 1.03
C LEU A 83 -12.89 1.85 -0.02
N PRO A 84 -14.21 1.77 -0.25
CA PRO A 84 -14.85 2.74 -1.14
C PRO A 84 -14.77 4.15 -0.55
N PRO A 85 -14.70 5.19 -1.41
CA PRO A 85 -14.46 6.57 -0.95
C PRO A 85 -15.39 7.07 0.16
N PRO A 86 -16.72 6.82 0.14
CA PRO A 86 -17.56 7.33 1.24
C PRO A 86 -17.22 6.71 2.60
N VAL A 87 -16.82 5.44 2.63
CA VAL A 87 -16.43 4.73 3.86
C VAL A 87 -15.09 5.26 4.37
N LEU A 88 -14.12 5.42 3.47
CA LEU A 88 -12.80 5.96 3.80
C LEU A 88 -12.94 7.37 4.38
N ASN A 89 -13.75 8.21 3.75
CA ASN A 89 -14.05 9.57 4.24
C ASN A 89 -14.69 9.52 5.63
N ALA A 90 -15.62 8.59 5.86
CA ALA A 90 -16.27 8.44 7.17
C ALA A 90 -15.28 8.03 8.27
N LEU A 91 -14.39 7.07 7.96
CA LEU A 91 -13.30 6.69 8.87
C LEU A 91 -12.40 7.87 9.20
N PHE A 92 -11.98 8.60 8.18
CA PHE A 92 -11.14 9.79 8.35
C PHE A 92 -11.82 10.82 9.25
N CYS A 93 -13.09 11.17 8.94
CA CYS A 93 -13.84 12.18 9.71
C CYS A 93 -14.05 11.75 11.16
N GLU A 94 -14.27 10.46 11.40
CA GLU A 94 -14.47 9.93 12.75
C GLU A 94 -13.21 10.14 13.60
N GLN A 95 -12.04 9.84 13.06
CA GLN A 95 -10.78 10.03 13.79
C GLN A 95 -10.49 11.52 14.02
N MET A 96 -10.91 12.39 13.11
CA MET A 96 -10.70 13.84 13.22
C MET A 96 -11.55 14.51 14.30
N ARG A 97 -12.58 13.85 14.83
CA ARG A 97 -13.44 14.45 15.88
C ARG A 97 -12.67 14.83 17.14
N GLN A 98 -11.61 14.12 17.47
CA GLN A 98 -10.83 14.36 18.67
C GLN A 98 -9.44 14.92 18.39
N ALA A 99 -9.16 15.26 17.13
CA ALA A 99 -7.86 15.75 16.68
C ALA A 99 -7.95 17.22 16.26
N ASP A 100 -6.86 17.92 16.47
CA ASP A 100 -6.70 19.30 15.98
C ASP A 100 -6.12 19.30 14.56
N ILE A 101 -5.30 18.28 14.24
CA ILE A 101 -4.64 18.18 12.94
C ILE A 101 -4.41 16.72 12.53
N ALA A 102 -4.66 16.44 11.24
CA ALA A 102 -4.26 15.18 10.59
C ALA A 102 -2.90 15.36 9.92
N VAL A 103 -1.97 14.45 10.24
CA VAL A 103 -0.71 14.31 9.51
C VAL A 103 -0.79 13.02 8.72
N ILE A 104 -0.82 13.13 7.40
CA ILE A 104 -1.02 11.99 6.52
C ILE A 104 0.29 11.72 5.77
N GLU A 105 0.89 10.56 5.99
CA GLU A 105 2.07 10.16 5.24
C GLU A 105 1.66 9.49 3.92
N GLY A 106 2.23 9.97 2.81
CA GLY A 106 2.02 9.40 1.49
C GLY A 106 2.74 8.07 1.29
N VAL A 107 2.32 7.32 0.29
CA VAL A 107 2.92 6.04 -0.10
C VAL A 107 3.78 6.25 -1.36
N MET A 108 4.96 5.62 -1.43
CA MET A 108 5.86 5.68 -2.59
C MET A 108 6.08 7.13 -3.05
N GLY A 109 6.03 7.42 -4.35
CA GLY A 109 6.02 8.79 -4.87
C GLY A 109 4.59 9.34 -4.95
N LEU A 110 4.47 10.66 -5.01
CA LEU A 110 3.18 11.37 -4.99
C LEU A 110 2.17 10.81 -5.98
N TYR A 111 2.63 10.46 -7.18
CA TYR A 111 1.77 9.99 -8.27
C TYR A 111 1.81 8.47 -8.47
N ASP A 112 2.55 7.76 -7.62
CA ASP A 112 2.66 6.30 -7.71
C ASP A 112 1.41 5.67 -7.06
N GLY A 113 0.69 4.90 -7.86
CA GLY A 113 -0.51 4.19 -7.42
C GLY A 113 -0.55 2.80 -8.01
N TYR A 114 -1.75 2.27 -8.19
CA TYR A 114 -1.94 0.97 -8.81
C TYR A 114 -2.03 1.14 -10.33
N GLY A 115 -1.03 0.63 -11.04
CA GLY A 115 -0.96 0.76 -12.50
C GLY A 115 -0.36 2.10 -12.93
N VAL A 116 -0.81 2.63 -14.05
CA VAL A 116 -0.27 3.86 -14.66
C VAL A 116 -1.13 5.09 -14.40
N ASP A 117 -2.31 4.91 -13.82
CA ASP A 117 -3.24 6.02 -13.55
C ASP A 117 -2.88 6.67 -12.20
N PRO A 118 -2.42 7.93 -12.20
CA PRO A 118 -2.08 8.62 -10.96
C PRO A 118 -3.31 8.95 -10.10
N ASN A 119 -4.52 8.71 -10.61
CA ASN A 119 -5.76 8.95 -9.86
C ASN A 119 -6.29 7.67 -9.19
N TYR A 120 -5.53 6.56 -9.23
CA TYR A 120 -5.98 5.30 -8.63
C TYR A 120 -4.97 4.81 -7.58
N CYS A 121 -5.39 4.84 -6.33
CA CYS A 121 -4.62 4.34 -5.17
C CYS A 121 -3.29 5.07 -4.93
N SER A 122 -3.15 6.30 -5.44
CA SER A 122 -1.96 7.11 -5.23
C SER A 122 -2.16 8.10 -4.07
N THR A 123 -1.06 8.66 -3.61
CA THR A 123 -1.08 9.78 -2.65
C THR A 123 -1.82 10.99 -3.24
N ALA A 124 -1.64 11.28 -4.53
CA ALA A 124 -2.33 12.38 -5.21
C ALA A 124 -3.85 12.16 -5.24
N ALA A 125 -4.29 10.95 -5.54
CA ALA A 125 -5.72 10.61 -5.51
C ALA A 125 -6.31 10.82 -4.11
N MET A 126 -5.59 10.39 -3.07
CA MET A 126 -6.01 10.56 -1.68
C MET A 126 -6.09 12.05 -1.30
N ALA A 127 -5.10 12.84 -1.72
CA ALA A 127 -5.09 14.29 -1.46
C ALA A 127 -6.32 14.96 -2.07
N LYS A 128 -6.67 14.61 -3.30
CA LYS A 128 -7.87 15.15 -3.97
C LYS A 128 -9.16 14.68 -3.30
N GLN A 129 -9.24 13.40 -2.93
CA GLN A 129 -10.43 12.83 -2.27
C GLN A 129 -10.71 13.53 -0.93
N LEU A 130 -9.67 13.78 -0.14
CA LEU A 130 -9.80 14.39 1.19
C LEU A 130 -9.73 15.92 1.14
N GLY A 131 -9.47 16.53 -0.02
CA GLY A 131 -9.25 17.97 -0.15
C GLY A 131 -8.05 18.44 0.66
N CYS A 132 -6.99 17.63 0.73
CA CYS A 132 -5.80 17.93 1.52
C CYS A 132 -4.77 18.70 0.71
N PRO A 133 -4.16 19.76 1.27
CA PRO A 133 -2.94 20.30 0.69
C PRO A 133 -1.80 19.29 0.80
N VAL A 134 -0.96 19.24 -0.23
CA VAL A 134 0.21 18.37 -0.30
C VAL A 134 1.46 19.19 -0.01
N ILE A 135 2.26 18.72 0.92
CA ILE A 135 3.61 19.21 1.18
C ILE A 135 4.57 18.21 0.54
N LEU A 136 5.30 18.65 -0.47
CA LEU A 136 6.20 17.76 -1.21
C LEU A 136 7.57 17.74 -0.54
N LEU A 137 7.98 16.55 -0.11
CA LEU A 137 9.32 16.31 0.41
C LEU A 137 10.23 15.93 -0.75
N VAL A 138 11.29 16.71 -0.95
CA VAL A 138 12.26 16.48 -2.03
C VAL A 138 13.65 16.28 -1.44
N ASP A 139 14.47 15.46 -2.11
CA ASP A 139 15.83 15.17 -1.68
C ASP A 139 16.78 16.25 -2.20
N GLY A 140 17.35 17.04 -1.28
CA GLY A 140 18.31 18.10 -1.60
C GLY A 140 19.75 17.65 -1.72
N LYS A 141 20.03 16.37 -1.48
CA LYS A 141 21.40 15.86 -1.49
C LYS A 141 22.01 15.94 -2.90
N ALA A 142 23.17 16.62 -3.00
CA ALA A 142 23.99 16.68 -4.22
C ALA A 142 23.24 17.25 -5.44
N VAL A 143 22.34 18.23 -5.22
CA VAL A 143 21.56 18.87 -6.27
C VAL A 143 21.58 20.39 -6.06
N SER A 144 21.37 21.14 -7.11
CA SER A 144 21.27 22.61 -7.13
C SER A 144 19.96 23.02 -7.82
N THR A 145 20.00 23.97 -8.73
CA THR A 145 18.82 24.51 -9.44
C THR A 145 17.98 23.42 -10.11
N SER A 146 18.56 22.27 -10.48
CA SER A 146 17.82 21.15 -11.05
C SER A 146 16.70 20.63 -10.13
N LEU A 147 16.77 20.89 -8.81
CA LEU A 147 15.70 20.52 -7.89
C LEU A 147 14.40 21.26 -8.23
N ALA A 148 14.50 22.53 -8.68
CA ALA A 148 13.33 23.29 -9.13
C ALA A 148 12.66 22.63 -10.35
N ALA A 149 13.44 22.06 -11.27
CA ALA A 149 12.88 21.35 -12.43
C ALA A 149 12.11 20.09 -11.99
N ILE A 150 12.60 19.39 -10.95
CA ILE A 150 11.89 18.24 -10.38
C ILE A 150 10.56 18.70 -9.77
N VAL A 151 10.59 19.73 -8.91
CA VAL A 151 9.39 20.29 -8.27
C VAL A 151 8.38 20.74 -9.33
N MET A 152 8.85 21.46 -10.35
CA MET A 152 8.03 21.94 -11.47
C MET A 152 7.34 20.77 -12.18
N GLY A 153 8.06 19.67 -12.40
CA GLY A 153 7.49 18.46 -13.00
C GLY A 153 6.33 17.92 -12.17
N PHE A 154 6.51 17.83 -10.85
CA PHE A 154 5.44 17.38 -9.94
C PHE A 154 4.26 18.35 -9.92
N GLN A 155 4.53 19.65 -9.94
CA GLN A 155 3.49 20.70 -9.93
C GLN A 155 2.63 20.67 -11.19
N HIS A 156 3.25 20.49 -12.35
CA HIS A 156 2.54 20.55 -13.64
C HIS A 156 2.00 19.21 -14.12
N PHE A 157 2.42 18.09 -13.49
CA PHE A 157 1.94 16.76 -13.86
C PHE A 157 0.41 16.63 -13.65
N ASP A 158 -0.09 17.20 -12.54
CA ASP A 158 -1.53 17.27 -12.28
C ASP A 158 -1.87 18.65 -11.69
N PRO A 159 -2.30 19.59 -12.54
CA PRO A 159 -2.62 20.95 -12.07
C PRO A 159 -3.89 21.04 -11.21
N THR A 160 -4.65 19.94 -11.07
CA THR A 160 -5.82 19.91 -10.17
C THR A 160 -5.43 19.60 -8.72
N LEU A 161 -4.19 19.17 -8.50
CA LEU A 161 -3.69 18.83 -7.16
C LEU A 161 -3.24 20.11 -6.44
N ASN A 162 -3.65 20.27 -5.20
CA ASN A 162 -3.19 21.40 -4.36
C ASN A 162 -1.79 21.10 -3.78
N LEU A 163 -0.75 21.31 -4.59
CA LEU A 163 0.63 21.28 -4.12
C LEU A 163 0.91 22.59 -3.41
N ALA A 164 0.92 22.56 -2.07
CA ALA A 164 0.86 23.77 -1.24
C ALA A 164 2.23 24.27 -0.81
N GLY A 165 3.24 23.40 -0.74
CA GLY A 165 4.58 23.80 -0.31
C GLY A 165 5.58 22.67 -0.44
N VAL A 166 6.83 22.99 -0.18
CA VAL A 166 7.96 22.06 -0.32
C VAL A 166 8.79 22.05 0.96
N ILE A 167 9.24 20.88 1.39
CA ILE A 167 10.29 20.70 2.41
C ILE A 167 11.46 20.00 1.73
N VAL A 168 12.68 20.50 1.96
CA VAL A 168 13.88 19.94 1.32
C VAL A 168 14.65 19.09 2.34
N ASN A 169 14.77 17.79 2.07
CA ASN A 169 15.45 16.85 2.95
C ASN A 169 16.95 16.73 2.64
N ARG A 170 17.74 16.31 3.60
CA ARG A 170 19.17 16.00 3.47
C ARG A 170 20.02 17.19 3.05
N VAL A 171 19.70 18.36 3.57
CA VAL A 171 20.47 19.59 3.33
C VAL A 171 21.42 19.82 4.51
N THR A 172 22.71 20.03 4.21
CA THR A 172 23.77 20.09 5.23
C THR A 172 24.24 21.51 5.58
N SER A 173 23.78 22.54 4.85
CA SER A 173 24.19 23.91 5.14
C SER A 173 23.12 24.93 4.73
N ASP A 174 23.08 26.04 5.45
CA ASP A 174 22.14 27.13 5.17
C ASP A 174 22.37 27.72 3.77
N ALA A 175 23.62 27.87 3.34
CA ALA A 175 23.94 28.42 2.02
C ALA A 175 23.34 27.52 0.91
N HIS A 176 23.45 26.19 1.06
CA HIS A 176 22.84 25.24 0.12
C HIS A 176 21.32 25.33 0.17
N TYR A 177 20.75 25.38 1.38
CA TYR A 177 19.30 25.55 1.56
C TYR A 177 18.79 26.81 0.83
N GLN A 178 19.46 27.96 1.04
CA GLN A 178 19.04 29.22 0.41
C GLN A 178 19.10 29.13 -1.12
N LEU A 179 20.09 28.45 -1.67
CA LEU A 179 20.20 28.24 -3.12
C LEU A 179 18.99 27.43 -3.64
N LEU A 180 18.67 26.32 -2.96
CA LEU A 180 17.56 25.46 -3.34
C LEU A 180 16.21 26.17 -3.18
N LYS A 181 16.03 26.87 -2.05
CA LYS A 181 14.82 27.65 -1.76
C LYS A 181 14.58 28.70 -2.85
N ASN A 182 15.60 29.51 -3.13
CA ASN A 182 15.50 30.58 -4.13
C ASN A 182 15.16 30.01 -5.52
N ALA A 183 15.77 28.89 -5.90
CA ALA A 183 15.48 28.24 -7.18
C ALA A 183 14.03 27.75 -7.25
N ILE A 184 13.55 27.05 -6.22
CA ILE A 184 12.18 26.52 -6.21
C ILE A 184 11.16 27.66 -6.20
N GLU A 185 11.35 28.66 -5.33
CA GLU A 185 10.40 29.78 -5.22
C GLU A 185 10.37 30.62 -6.50
N HIS A 186 11.53 30.82 -7.14
CA HIS A 186 11.62 31.60 -8.38
C HIS A 186 10.95 30.89 -9.57
N TYR A 187 11.22 29.60 -9.76
CA TYR A 187 10.74 28.89 -10.96
C TYR A 187 9.38 28.24 -10.79
N CYS A 188 8.99 27.85 -9.56
CA CYS A 188 7.73 27.15 -9.31
C CYS A 188 6.68 28.01 -8.60
N SER A 189 7.06 29.16 -8.02
CA SER A 189 6.18 30.02 -7.22
C SER A 189 5.51 29.24 -6.08
N LEU A 190 6.21 28.25 -5.52
CA LEU A 190 5.76 27.45 -4.38
C LEU A 190 6.60 27.80 -3.15
N PRO A 191 5.97 27.99 -1.97
CA PRO A 191 6.76 28.29 -0.77
C PRO A 191 7.60 27.08 -0.36
N VAL A 192 8.86 27.32 -0.02
CA VAL A 192 9.73 26.32 0.58
C VAL A 192 9.68 26.53 2.10
N LEU A 193 9.02 25.59 2.79
CA LEU A 193 8.73 25.68 4.22
C LEU A 193 9.94 25.44 5.11
N GLY A 194 11.02 24.92 4.54
CA GLY A 194 12.20 24.65 5.32
C GLY A 194 13.02 23.48 4.81
N TYR A 195 13.95 23.06 5.63
CA TYR A 195 14.80 21.91 5.28
C TYR A 195 15.00 20.99 6.48
N VAL A 196 15.39 19.76 6.17
CA VAL A 196 15.69 18.73 7.17
C VAL A 196 17.17 18.36 7.01
N PRO A 197 18.00 18.61 8.01
CA PRO A 197 19.40 18.16 7.96
C PRO A 197 19.50 16.66 8.18
N PRO A 198 20.58 16.01 7.74
CA PRO A 198 20.84 14.61 8.13
C PRO A 198 20.90 14.49 9.65
N CYS A 199 20.26 13.45 10.18
CA CYS A 199 20.23 13.20 11.62
C CYS A 199 20.36 11.71 11.88
N ASP A 200 21.54 11.27 12.29
CA ASP A 200 21.86 9.85 12.48
C ASP A 200 21.07 9.22 13.64
N GLY A 201 20.67 10.03 14.63
CA GLY A 201 19.97 9.55 15.82
C GLY A 201 18.54 9.07 15.56
N VAL A 202 17.97 9.37 14.39
CA VAL A 202 16.61 8.99 14.02
C VAL A 202 16.57 8.14 12.74
N ALA A 203 17.69 7.54 12.38
CA ALA A 203 17.75 6.63 11.24
C ALA A 203 16.88 5.41 11.54
N LEU A 204 15.91 5.14 10.69
CA LEU A 204 15.06 3.96 10.81
C LEU A 204 15.80 2.76 10.23
N PRO A 205 15.99 1.71 11.00
CA PRO A 205 16.70 0.54 10.47
C PRO A 205 15.87 -0.17 9.40
N GLU A 206 16.52 -0.46 8.29
CA GLU A 206 15.90 -1.11 7.13
C GLU A 206 16.25 -2.59 7.08
N ARG A 207 15.37 -3.38 6.49
CA ARG A 207 15.57 -4.78 6.13
C ARG A 207 15.33 -4.96 4.64
N HIS A 208 15.58 -6.16 4.15
CA HIS A 208 15.32 -6.50 2.74
C HIS A 208 13.84 -6.29 2.34
N LEU A 209 12.93 -6.35 3.30
CA LEU A 209 11.48 -6.19 3.08
C LEU A 209 10.91 -5.04 3.93
N GLY A 210 11.55 -3.89 3.91
CA GLY A 210 11.05 -2.70 4.59
C GLY A 210 11.77 -2.37 5.89
N LEU A 211 11.12 -1.61 6.75
CA LEU A 211 11.66 -1.19 8.04
C LEU A 211 11.56 -2.33 9.08
N ILE A 212 12.43 -2.28 10.08
CA ILE A 212 12.24 -3.08 11.29
C ILE A 212 10.97 -2.55 11.99
N THR A 213 10.18 -3.44 12.59
CA THR A 213 8.97 -3.00 13.28
C THR A 213 9.31 -2.14 14.50
N ALA A 214 8.43 -1.22 14.85
CA ALA A 214 8.62 -0.36 16.02
C ALA A 214 8.65 -1.16 17.33
N ARG A 215 8.08 -2.37 17.35
CA ARG A 215 8.10 -3.27 18.52
C ARG A 215 9.48 -3.91 18.73
N GLU A 216 10.17 -4.23 17.63
CA GLU A 216 11.50 -4.84 17.69
C GLU A 216 12.59 -3.81 18.01
N SER A 217 12.34 -2.55 17.65
CA SER A 217 13.30 -1.47 17.85
C SER A 217 13.04 -0.77 19.18
N LEU A 218 14.09 -0.58 19.97
CA LEU A 218 14.00 0.26 21.15
C LEU A 218 13.95 1.71 20.68
N VAL A 219 12.74 2.28 20.65
CA VAL A 219 12.54 3.65 20.20
C VAL A 219 13.24 4.60 21.17
N ASN A 220 14.31 5.24 20.71
CA ASN A 220 15.00 6.24 21.50
C ASN A 220 14.19 7.54 21.51
N GLN A 221 13.33 7.69 22.49
CA GLN A 221 12.43 8.85 22.61
C GLN A 221 13.19 10.17 22.65
N GLN A 222 14.40 10.18 23.26
CA GLN A 222 15.20 11.39 23.35
C GLN A 222 15.67 11.85 21.94
N SER A 223 16.14 10.94 21.12
CA SER A 223 16.55 11.28 19.73
C SER A 223 15.39 11.91 18.95
N TRP A 224 14.17 11.40 19.14
CA TRP A 224 12.99 11.96 18.47
C TRP A 224 12.59 13.33 19.03
N HIS A 225 12.81 13.57 20.33
CA HIS A 225 12.64 14.91 20.93
C HIS A 225 13.65 15.90 20.35
N ASP A 226 14.91 15.49 20.22
CA ASP A 226 15.98 16.34 19.68
C ASP A 226 15.74 16.63 18.20
N PHE A 227 15.28 15.62 17.44
CA PHE A 227 14.92 15.79 16.02
C PHE A 227 13.74 16.76 15.86
N ALA A 228 12.72 16.63 16.70
CA ALA A 228 11.58 17.56 16.70
C ALA A 228 12.04 19.00 17.00
N ALA A 229 13.00 19.16 17.93
CA ALA A 229 13.58 20.48 18.23
C ALA A 229 14.38 21.04 17.02
N THR A 230 15.05 20.17 16.29
CA THR A 230 15.74 20.54 15.04
C THR A 230 14.72 21.03 14.00
N LEU A 231 13.64 20.27 13.79
CA LEU A 231 12.59 20.64 12.84
C LEU A 231 11.93 21.99 13.23
N GLU A 232 11.75 22.24 14.53
CA GLU A 232 11.22 23.52 15.02
C GLU A 232 12.08 24.72 14.57
N GLN A 233 13.40 24.51 14.40
CA GLN A 233 14.33 25.55 13.99
C GLN A 233 14.49 25.66 12.47
N THR A 234 14.28 24.55 11.75
CA THR A 234 14.62 24.50 10.31
C THR A 234 13.39 24.48 9.40
N VAL A 235 12.19 24.27 9.96
CA VAL A 235 10.92 24.24 9.20
C VAL A 235 10.01 25.35 9.73
N ASP A 236 9.41 26.11 8.84
CA ASP A 236 8.40 27.12 9.18
C ASP A 236 7.08 26.40 9.51
N VAL A 237 6.96 25.98 10.77
CA VAL A 237 5.80 25.21 11.25
C VAL A 237 4.52 26.06 11.23
N ASP A 238 4.63 27.37 11.44
CA ASP A 238 3.47 28.25 11.42
C ASP A 238 2.92 28.41 10.00
N ALA A 239 3.79 28.51 9.00
CA ALA A 239 3.36 28.48 7.59
C ALA A 239 2.74 27.12 7.24
N LEU A 240 3.34 26.01 7.69
CA LEU A 240 2.78 24.67 7.49
C LEU A 240 1.36 24.57 8.07
N LEU A 241 1.16 25.03 9.30
CA LEU A 241 -0.15 25.02 9.96
C LEU A 241 -1.15 25.91 9.22
N SER A 242 -0.71 27.08 8.74
CA SER A 242 -1.56 28.00 7.98
C SER A 242 -2.04 27.37 6.66
N LEU A 243 -1.14 26.69 5.96
CA LEU A 243 -1.46 25.96 4.72
C LEU A 243 -2.39 24.77 4.96
N SER A 244 -2.31 24.17 6.16
CA SER A 244 -3.08 22.98 6.55
C SER A 244 -4.52 23.30 6.97
N LEU A 245 -4.83 24.58 7.24
CA LEU A 245 -6.11 24.99 7.81
C LEU A 245 -7.19 24.98 6.75
N LEU A 246 -8.18 24.09 6.89
CA LEU A 246 -9.25 23.89 5.93
C LEU A 246 -10.62 24.02 6.61
N SER A 247 -11.62 24.47 5.84
CA SER A 247 -12.93 24.82 6.39
C SER A 247 -13.90 23.65 6.52
N ALA A 248 -13.70 22.58 5.76
CA ALA A 248 -14.66 21.47 5.73
C ALA A 248 -13.98 20.11 5.68
N LEU A 249 -14.58 19.14 6.35
CA LEU A 249 -14.21 17.73 6.21
C LEU A 249 -14.91 17.14 4.99
N PRO A 250 -14.31 16.12 4.34
CA PRO A 250 -14.95 15.47 3.21
C PRO A 250 -16.24 14.75 3.64
N ALA A 251 -17.23 14.72 2.76
CA ALA A 251 -18.45 13.97 3.04
C ALA A 251 -18.17 12.48 3.11
N GLY A 252 -18.61 11.85 4.18
CA GLY A 252 -18.46 10.42 4.40
C GLY A 252 -19.79 9.76 4.68
N MET A 253 -19.87 8.46 4.40
CA MET A 253 -21.07 7.68 4.67
C MET A 253 -20.68 6.29 5.15
N TRP A 254 -21.15 5.92 6.33
CA TRP A 254 -21.04 4.54 6.79
C TRP A 254 -22.11 3.70 6.11
N PRO A 255 -21.77 2.50 5.65
CA PRO A 255 -22.82 1.51 5.36
C PRO A 255 -23.54 1.14 6.66
N GLU A 256 -24.62 0.41 6.55
CA GLU A 256 -25.35 -0.07 7.75
C GLU A 256 -24.37 -0.68 8.76
N ARG A 257 -24.31 -0.06 9.93
CA ARG A 257 -23.44 -0.56 11.00
C ARG A 257 -24.07 -1.82 11.59
N PRO A 258 -23.26 -2.83 11.94
CA PRO A 258 -23.81 -3.94 12.71
C PRO A 258 -24.36 -3.43 14.04
N ASP A 259 -25.41 -4.09 14.51
CA ASP A 259 -25.97 -3.86 15.84
C ASP A 259 -24.83 -3.95 16.87
N ASN A 260 -24.77 -3.01 17.79
CA ASN A 260 -23.74 -2.97 18.85
C ASN A 260 -23.72 -4.23 19.72
N THR A 261 -24.75 -5.07 19.61
CA THR A 261 -24.84 -6.33 20.35
C THR A 261 -24.56 -7.57 19.49
N ALA A 262 -24.26 -7.40 18.20
CA ALA A 262 -24.06 -8.54 17.28
C ALA A 262 -22.95 -9.50 17.74
N GLY A 263 -21.93 -8.97 18.42
CA GLY A 263 -20.82 -9.74 18.95
C GLY A 263 -20.86 -9.98 20.46
N ALA A 264 -21.99 -9.64 21.12
CA ALA A 264 -22.08 -9.75 22.58
C ALA A 264 -21.93 -11.21 23.02
N GLY A 265 -21.08 -11.44 24.01
CA GLY A 265 -20.80 -12.78 24.53
C GLY A 265 -19.76 -13.56 23.73
N LEU A 266 -19.22 -12.97 22.65
CA LEU A 266 -18.17 -13.62 21.86
C LEU A 266 -16.79 -13.10 22.27
N THR A 267 -15.87 -14.02 22.45
CA THR A 267 -14.46 -13.70 22.74
C THR A 267 -13.60 -14.09 21.52
N LEU A 268 -12.85 -13.12 21.04
CA LEU A 268 -11.85 -13.27 19.96
C LEU A 268 -10.45 -13.24 20.58
N ALA A 269 -9.72 -14.35 20.43
CA ALA A 269 -8.30 -14.38 20.79
C ALA A 269 -7.50 -13.80 19.60
N LEU A 270 -6.83 -12.67 19.83
CA LEU A 270 -6.06 -11.96 18.81
C LEU A 270 -4.56 -12.16 19.07
N ALA A 271 -3.86 -12.78 18.14
CA ALA A 271 -2.41 -12.93 18.26
C ALA A 271 -1.73 -11.55 18.15
N ASP A 272 -0.95 -11.16 19.15
CA ASP A 272 -0.37 -9.81 19.16
C ASP A 272 0.98 -9.82 19.90
N ASP A 273 2.06 -10.00 19.13
CA ASP A 273 3.44 -9.96 19.63
C ASP A 273 4.40 -9.52 18.52
N GLU A 274 5.68 -9.77 18.71
CA GLU A 274 6.72 -9.38 17.75
C GLU A 274 6.59 -10.12 16.42
N ALA A 275 6.07 -11.35 16.44
CA ALA A 275 5.88 -12.16 15.24
C ALA A 275 4.57 -11.86 14.51
N PHE A 276 3.55 -11.35 15.22
CA PHE A 276 2.20 -11.12 14.69
C PHE A 276 1.68 -9.76 15.15
N ASN A 277 1.76 -8.74 14.29
CA ASN A 277 1.35 -7.38 14.68
C ASN A 277 0.76 -6.57 13.51
N PHE A 278 0.47 -7.19 12.38
CA PHE A 278 -0.07 -6.49 11.21
C PHE A 278 -1.59 -6.50 11.26
N TYR A 279 -2.15 -5.45 11.88
CA TYR A 279 -3.60 -5.24 12.01
C TYR A 279 -3.94 -3.80 11.68
N TYR A 280 -5.05 -3.60 10.96
CA TYR A 280 -5.63 -2.25 10.85
C TYR A 280 -6.39 -1.96 12.15
N PRO A 281 -6.05 -0.88 12.86
CA PRO A 281 -6.79 -0.54 14.09
C PRO A 281 -8.29 -0.36 13.87
N ASP A 282 -8.70 0.11 12.68
CA ASP A 282 -10.12 0.28 12.36
C ASP A 282 -10.88 -1.06 12.40
N ASN A 283 -10.24 -2.17 12.02
CA ASN A 283 -10.86 -3.49 12.09
C ASN A 283 -11.08 -3.92 13.56
N ILE A 284 -10.09 -3.63 14.41
CA ILE A 284 -10.18 -3.91 15.86
C ILE A 284 -11.33 -3.09 16.47
N ASP A 285 -11.34 -1.78 16.18
CA ASP A 285 -12.36 -0.86 16.69
C ASP A 285 -13.77 -1.31 16.27
N LEU A 286 -13.95 -1.76 15.02
CA LEU A 286 -15.26 -2.21 14.51
C LEU A 286 -15.74 -3.46 15.25
N LEU A 287 -14.84 -4.41 15.53
CA LEU A 287 -15.18 -5.64 16.27
C LEU A 287 -15.55 -5.30 17.72
N GLU A 288 -14.79 -4.43 18.37
CA GLU A 288 -15.09 -3.98 19.75
C GLU A 288 -16.44 -3.25 19.81
N ARG A 289 -16.73 -2.40 18.82
CA ARG A 289 -18.03 -1.71 18.72
C ARG A 289 -19.19 -2.66 18.49
N ALA A 290 -18.94 -3.77 17.79
CA ALA A 290 -19.96 -4.82 17.60
C ALA A 290 -20.18 -5.65 18.88
N GLY A 291 -19.45 -5.37 19.95
CA GLY A 291 -19.59 -6.05 21.24
C GLY A 291 -18.70 -7.28 21.41
N VAL A 292 -17.74 -7.50 20.52
CA VAL A 292 -16.79 -8.62 20.63
C VAL A 292 -15.77 -8.30 21.72
N ASN A 293 -15.58 -9.24 22.65
CA ASN A 293 -14.52 -9.17 23.66
C ASN A 293 -13.19 -9.63 23.01
N ILE A 294 -12.25 -8.73 22.81
CA ILE A 294 -10.94 -9.05 22.19
C ILE A 294 -9.92 -9.30 23.30
N VAL A 295 -9.39 -10.51 23.35
CA VAL A 295 -8.33 -10.91 24.29
C VAL A 295 -7.05 -11.14 23.50
N ARG A 296 -6.04 -10.32 23.73
CA ARG A 296 -4.74 -10.46 23.05
C ARG A 296 -3.94 -11.58 23.71
N PHE A 297 -3.22 -12.33 22.89
CA PHE A 297 -2.29 -13.37 23.36
C PHE A 297 -1.02 -13.36 22.50
N SER A 298 0.06 -13.87 23.06
CA SER A 298 1.34 -13.95 22.38
C SER A 298 1.65 -15.39 21.98
N PRO A 299 1.64 -15.74 20.69
CA PRO A 299 2.18 -17.03 20.26
C PRO A 299 3.63 -17.30 20.69
N LEU A 300 4.44 -16.25 20.86
CA LEU A 300 5.85 -16.39 21.30
C LEU A 300 5.96 -16.62 22.81
N HIS A 301 5.22 -15.85 23.62
CA HIS A 301 5.51 -15.74 25.06
C HIS A 301 4.49 -16.45 25.96
N ASP A 302 3.24 -16.58 25.50
CA ASP A 302 2.21 -17.24 26.30
C ASP A 302 2.25 -18.75 26.15
N ARG A 303 1.93 -19.48 27.21
CA ARG A 303 1.93 -20.94 27.23
C ARG A 303 0.55 -21.53 26.96
N ALA A 304 -0.50 -20.70 26.99
CA ALA A 304 -1.88 -21.15 26.82
C ALA A 304 -2.69 -20.15 25.98
N LEU A 305 -3.57 -20.68 25.18
CA LEU A 305 -4.52 -19.88 24.43
C LEU A 305 -5.65 -19.41 25.39
N PRO A 306 -6.11 -18.14 25.29
CA PRO A 306 -7.27 -17.70 26.05
C PRO A 306 -8.52 -18.51 25.67
N ASP A 307 -9.47 -18.62 26.58
CA ASP A 307 -10.77 -19.21 26.25
C ASP A 307 -11.50 -18.30 25.27
N CYS A 308 -11.90 -18.84 24.12
CA CYS A 308 -12.41 -18.04 23.01
C CYS A 308 -13.27 -18.86 22.06
N GLN A 309 -14.10 -18.17 21.30
CA GLN A 309 -14.92 -18.75 20.24
C GLN A 309 -14.26 -18.55 18.87
N MET A 310 -13.32 -17.61 18.76
CA MET A 310 -12.61 -17.34 17.51
C MET A 310 -11.15 -16.97 17.81
N ILE A 311 -10.26 -17.35 16.92
CA ILE A 311 -8.84 -16.98 16.96
C ILE A 311 -8.53 -16.19 15.68
N TRP A 312 -7.83 -15.06 15.82
CA TRP A 312 -7.32 -14.29 14.70
C TRP A 312 -5.79 -14.22 14.77
N LEU A 313 -5.15 -14.81 13.76
CA LEU A 313 -3.70 -14.79 13.56
C LEU A 313 -3.42 -13.88 12.36
N GLY A 314 -2.97 -12.68 12.61
CA GLY A 314 -2.68 -11.68 11.58
C GLY A 314 -1.32 -11.89 10.91
N GLY A 315 -0.93 -10.90 10.14
CA GLY A 315 0.38 -10.88 9.51
C GLY A 315 1.49 -10.45 10.46
N GLY A 316 2.71 -10.50 9.94
CA GLY A 316 3.92 -10.16 10.67
C GLY A 316 5.11 -10.89 10.06
N TYR A 317 6.13 -11.11 10.88
CA TYR A 317 7.37 -11.76 10.44
C TYR A 317 7.66 -13.05 11.24
N PRO A 318 6.79 -14.08 11.16
CA PRO A 318 7.02 -15.31 11.94
C PRO A 318 8.31 -16.03 11.56
N GLU A 319 8.83 -15.84 10.33
CA GLU A 319 10.09 -16.44 9.90
C GLU A 319 11.29 -15.92 10.70
N LEU A 320 11.19 -14.73 11.27
CA LEU A 320 12.27 -14.18 12.12
C LEU A 320 12.28 -14.83 13.51
N TYR A 321 11.16 -15.39 13.91
CA TYR A 321 10.94 -16.00 15.23
C TYR A 321 10.58 -17.48 15.11
N ALA A 322 10.93 -18.11 13.97
CA ALA A 322 10.46 -19.47 13.66
C ALA A 322 10.94 -20.50 14.70
N ALA A 323 12.18 -20.35 15.18
CA ALA A 323 12.74 -21.23 16.21
C ALA A 323 11.96 -21.10 17.53
N ASP A 324 11.68 -19.87 17.96
CA ASP A 324 10.95 -19.61 19.22
C ASP A 324 9.49 -20.07 19.13
N LEU A 325 8.84 -19.82 18.00
CA LEU A 325 7.48 -20.30 17.76
C LEU A 325 7.42 -21.82 17.80
N ALA A 326 8.39 -22.52 17.19
CA ALA A 326 8.48 -23.98 17.20
C ALA A 326 8.76 -24.51 18.62
N ALA A 327 9.59 -23.81 19.39
CA ALA A 327 9.94 -24.19 20.76
C ALA A 327 8.75 -24.06 21.71
N ASN A 328 7.77 -23.17 21.40
CA ASN A 328 6.55 -23.01 22.21
C ASN A 328 5.54 -24.13 21.92
N THR A 329 5.92 -25.35 22.20
CA THR A 329 5.11 -26.55 21.94
C THR A 329 3.79 -26.54 22.71
N ALA A 330 3.71 -25.84 23.83
CA ALA A 330 2.48 -25.70 24.62
C ALA A 330 1.43 -24.91 23.79
N MET A 331 1.80 -23.75 23.25
CA MET A 331 0.91 -22.94 22.42
C MET A 331 0.46 -23.73 21.16
N LEU A 332 1.41 -24.41 20.49
CA LEU A 332 1.09 -25.23 19.32
C LEU A 332 0.05 -26.32 19.65
N LYS A 333 0.14 -26.95 20.84
CA LYS A 333 -0.83 -27.93 21.31
C LYS A 333 -2.20 -27.29 21.57
N HIS A 334 -2.22 -26.10 22.19
CA HIS A 334 -3.46 -25.36 22.46
C HIS A 334 -4.18 -24.99 21.15
N LEU A 335 -3.44 -24.52 20.13
CA LEU A 335 -4.01 -24.19 18.82
C LEU A 335 -4.62 -25.42 18.15
N ARG A 336 -3.90 -26.54 18.14
CA ARG A 336 -4.42 -27.81 17.58
C ARG A 336 -5.68 -28.27 18.32
N ALA A 337 -5.66 -28.20 19.64
CA ALA A 337 -6.83 -28.58 20.46
C ALA A 337 -8.04 -27.66 20.22
N ALA A 338 -7.80 -26.35 20.08
CA ALA A 338 -8.86 -25.40 19.74
C ALA A 338 -9.47 -25.72 18.38
N HIS A 339 -8.63 -25.99 17.38
CA HIS A 339 -9.07 -26.40 16.05
C HIS A 339 -9.93 -27.68 16.12
N GLN A 340 -9.45 -28.69 16.87
CA GLN A 340 -10.17 -29.97 17.02
C GLN A 340 -11.53 -29.79 17.71
N ARG A 341 -11.66 -28.82 18.62
CA ARG A 341 -12.93 -28.48 19.27
C ARG A 341 -13.86 -27.66 18.37
N GLY A 342 -13.39 -27.24 17.17
CA GLY A 342 -14.19 -26.48 16.23
C GLY A 342 -14.15 -24.97 16.44
N VAL A 343 -13.18 -24.45 17.20
CA VAL A 343 -13.00 -23.00 17.34
C VAL A 343 -12.67 -22.43 15.96
N ALA A 344 -13.35 -21.34 15.57
CA ALA A 344 -13.11 -20.69 14.28
C ALA A 344 -11.74 -20.02 14.28
N ILE A 345 -10.94 -20.26 13.24
CA ILE A 345 -9.61 -19.64 13.11
C ILE A 345 -9.58 -18.83 11.81
N TYR A 346 -9.28 -17.55 11.93
CA TYR A 346 -8.98 -16.69 10.81
C TYR A 346 -7.47 -16.42 10.81
N ALA A 347 -6.82 -16.67 9.69
CA ALA A 347 -5.36 -16.50 9.58
C ALA A 347 -5.03 -15.89 8.22
N GLU A 348 -4.11 -14.95 8.23
CA GLU A 348 -3.63 -14.27 7.03
C GLU A 348 -2.11 -14.10 7.10
N CYS A 349 -1.45 -14.14 5.93
CA CYS A 349 -0.02 -13.88 5.79
C CYS A 349 0.80 -14.75 6.78
N GLY A 350 1.50 -14.12 7.74
CA GLY A 350 2.29 -14.79 8.76
C GLY A 350 1.49 -15.77 9.61
N GLY A 351 0.24 -15.42 9.92
CA GLY A 351 -0.65 -16.32 10.66
C GLY A 351 -0.93 -17.61 9.89
N LEU A 352 -1.07 -17.52 8.57
CA LEU A 352 -1.26 -18.70 7.72
C LEU A 352 0.00 -19.59 7.73
N MET A 353 1.18 -18.96 7.68
CA MET A 353 2.46 -19.69 7.77
C MET A 353 2.56 -20.47 9.08
N TYR A 354 2.15 -19.85 10.19
CA TYR A 354 2.17 -20.45 11.52
C TYR A 354 1.21 -21.65 11.65
N LEU A 355 0.07 -21.61 10.94
CA LEU A 355 -0.88 -22.75 10.91
C LEU A 355 -0.36 -23.91 10.05
N GLY A 356 0.63 -23.71 9.22
CA GLY A 356 1.22 -24.71 8.35
C GLY A 356 1.93 -25.82 9.11
N SER A 357 2.45 -26.79 8.36
CA SER A 357 3.22 -27.89 8.94
C SER A 357 4.65 -27.43 9.33
N THR A 358 5.29 -26.67 8.44
CA THR A 358 6.66 -26.20 8.66
C THR A 358 6.87 -24.82 8.06
N LEU A 359 7.85 -24.11 8.61
CA LEU A 359 8.31 -22.81 8.13
C LEU A 359 9.83 -22.83 8.01
N GLU A 360 10.34 -22.55 6.82
CA GLU A 360 11.78 -22.40 6.57
C GLU A 360 12.15 -20.93 6.80
N ASP A 361 13.10 -20.70 7.70
CA ASP A 361 13.57 -19.35 8.04
C ASP A 361 14.57 -18.82 6.98
N SER A 362 15.04 -17.60 7.18
CA SER A 362 15.98 -16.94 6.26
C SER A 362 17.34 -17.63 6.20
N GLY A 363 17.70 -18.42 7.21
CA GLY A 363 18.91 -19.24 7.24
C GLY A 363 18.75 -20.57 6.53
N GLY A 364 17.53 -20.92 6.14
CA GLY A 364 17.23 -22.22 5.52
C GLY A 364 16.92 -23.33 6.51
N GLU A 365 16.79 -23.00 7.81
CA GLU A 365 16.39 -23.99 8.82
C GLU A 365 14.87 -24.18 8.81
N ILE A 366 14.44 -25.44 8.91
CA ILE A 366 13.03 -25.82 8.86
C ILE A 366 12.50 -26.05 10.27
N HIS A 367 11.50 -25.27 10.65
CA HIS A 367 10.91 -25.31 11.99
C HIS A 367 9.47 -25.85 11.92
N GLN A 368 9.10 -26.69 12.91
CA GLN A 368 7.74 -27.25 12.99
C GLN A 368 6.76 -26.20 13.49
N MET A 369 5.62 -26.06 12.80
CA MET A 369 4.58 -25.12 13.14
C MET A 369 3.33 -25.83 13.66
N ALA A 370 2.16 -25.18 13.64
CA ALA A 370 0.95 -25.74 14.25
C ALA A 370 0.43 -27.02 13.56
N ASN A 371 0.80 -27.23 12.29
CA ASN A 371 0.39 -28.42 11.50
C ASN A 371 -1.14 -28.63 11.50
N ILE A 372 -1.89 -27.51 11.42
CA ILE A 372 -3.34 -27.51 11.28
C ILE A 372 -3.70 -27.57 9.80
N ILE A 373 -2.92 -26.85 8.98
CA ILE A 373 -3.06 -26.84 7.52
C ILE A 373 -1.85 -27.58 6.94
N PRO A 374 -2.04 -28.59 6.07
CA PRO A 374 -0.90 -29.26 5.47
C PRO A 374 -0.21 -28.34 4.46
N GLY A 375 1.05 -28.04 4.70
CA GLY A 375 1.83 -27.18 3.81
C GLY A 375 3.14 -26.77 4.43
N HIS A 376 4.07 -26.37 3.55
CA HIS A 376 5.40 -25.88 3.92
C HIS A 376 5.54 -24.45 3.41
N SER A 377 5.93 -23.55 4.29
CA SER A 377 6.17 -22.13 3.95
C SER A 377 7.66 -21.88 3.86
N LYS A 378 8.08 -21.14 2.80
CA LYS A 378 9.47 -20.74 2.58
C LYS A 378 9.47 -19.30 2.08
N MET A 379 10.32 -18.48 2.67
CA MET A 379 10.46 -17.10 2.23
C MET A 379 11.30 -17.02 0.96
N UNK A 380 10.77 -16.74 -0.07
CA UNK A 380 11.47 -16.57 -1.33
C UNK A 380 12.24 -15.30 -1.29
N UNK A 381 13.30 -15.43 -1.63
CA UNK A 381 14.04 -14.20 -1.68
C UNK A 381 13.55 -13.34 -2.77
N UNK A 382 13.37 -12.26 -2.51
CA UNK A 382 12.85 -11.28 -3.40
C UNK A 382 13.62 -11.14 -4.68
N UNK A 383 14.64 -11.67 -4.72
CA UNK A 383 15.41 -11.64 -5.91
C UNK A 383 14.78 -12.44 -7.03
N UNK A 384 14.16 -13.29 -6.67
CA UNK A 384 13.50 -14.10 -7.61
C UNK A 384 12.35 -13.37 -8.26
N UNK A 385 11.86 -12.67 -7.56
CA UNK A 385 10.79 -11.85 -8.02
C UNK A 385 11.30 -10.80 -8.99
N UNK A 386 12.28 -10.42 -8.76
CA UNK A 386 12.86 -9.46 -9.63
C UNK A 386 13.40 -10.11 -10.88
N UNK A 387 13.79 -11.11 -10.71
CA UNK A 387 14.24 -11.88 -11.82
C UNK A 387 13.09 -12.38 -12.68
N UNK A 388 12.19 -12.67 -12.08
CA UNK A 388 11.01 -13.05 -12.77
C UNK A 388 10.40 -11.86 -13.51
N UNK A 389 10.52 -10.93 -12.93
CA UNK A 389 10.07 -9.73 -13.50
C UNK A 389 10.97 -9.30 -14.65
N UNK A 390 12.02 -9.57 -14.46
CA UNK A 390 12.92 -9.25 -15.49
C UNK A 390 12.82 -10.25 -16.64
N UNK A 391 12.59 -11.28 -16.34
CA UNK A 391 12.38 -12.27 -17.31
C UNK A 391 11.09 -12.05 -18.08
N UNK A 392 10.27 -11.63 -17.39
CA UNK A 392 9.04 -11.29 -18.00
C UNK A 392 9.19 -10.07 -18.84
N UNK A 393 9.89 -9.33 -18.38
CA UNK A 393 10.17 -8.15 -19.10
C UNK A 393 11.03 -8.46 -20.32
N UNK A 394 11.80 -9.25 -20.15
CA UNK A 394 12.56 -9.65 -21.27
C UNK A 394 11.73 -10.44 -22.28
N UNK A 395 10.94 -11.11 -21.80
CA UNK A 395 10.08 -11.81 -22.64
C UNK A 395 9.13 -10.87 -23.35
N UNK A 396 8.82 -10.06 -22.67
CA UNK A 396 7.99 -9.09 -23.23
C UNK A 396 8.74 -8.24 -24.23
N UNK A 397 9.80 -8.08 -23.93
CA UNK A 397 10.58 -7.33 -24.83
C UNK A 397 10.91 -8.16 -26.06
N UNK A 398 11.08 -9.21 -25.86
CA UNK A 398 11.31 -10.07 -26.97
C UNK A 398 10.07 -10.23 -27.80
N UNK A 399 9.10 -10.23 -27.16
CA UNK A 399 7.89 -10.28 -27.88
C UNK A 399 7.64 -9.00 -28.62
N UNK A 400 8.01 -8.12 -28.01
CA UNK A 400 7.86 -6.87 -28.62
C UNK A 400 8.83 -6.73 -29.76
N UNK A 401 9.82 -7.23 -29.59
CA UNK A 401 10.76 -7.18 -30.63
C UNK A 401 10.33 -8.10 -31.78
N UNK A 402 9.80 -9.01 -31.43
CA UNK A 402 9.31 -9.88 -32.43
C UNK A 402 8.15 -9.27 -33.18
N UNK A 403 7.51 -8.68 -32.44
CA UNK A 403 6.44 -8.01 -33.05
C UNK A 403 6.91 -6.87 -33.91
N UNK A 404 7.82 -6.37 -33.44
CA UNK A 404 8.38 -5.32 -34.22
C UNK A 404 9.08 -5.88 -35.45
N UNK A 405 9.59 -6.84 -35.28
CA UNK A 405 10.19 -7.47 -36.40
C UNK A 405 9.16 -7.98 -37.37
N UNK A 406 8.19 -8.34 -36.85
CA UNK A 406 7.14 -8.74 -37.67
C UNK A 406 6.51 -7.56 -38.39
N UNK A 407 6.50 -6.71 -37.68
CA UNK A 407 5.99 -5.53 -38.24
C UNK A 407 6.94 -4.97 -39.30
N UNK A 408 8.02 -5.14 -38.99
CA UNK A 408 8.97 -4.68 -39.93
C UNK A 408 8.99 -5.61 -41.14
N UNK A 409 8.79 -6.66 -40.92
CA UNK A 409 8.73 -7.57 -42.01
C UNK A 409 7.48 -7.35 -42.83
N UNK A 410 6.62 -7.03 -42.17
CA UNK A 410 5.43 -6.70 -42.82
C UNK A 410 5.56 -5.42 -43.59
N UNK A 411 6.19 -4.70 -42.99
CA UNK A 411 6.43 -3.47 -43.67
C UNK A 411 7.38 -3.68 -44.84
N UNK A 412 8.17 -4.44 -44.62
CA UNK A 412 9.04 -4.74 -45.69
C UNK A 412 8.32 -5.50 -46.78
N UNK A 413 7.52 -6.19 -46.39
CA UNK A 413 6.76 -6.88 -47.33
C UNK A 413 5.82 -5.96 -48.07
N UNK A 414 5.45 -5.20 -47.38
CA UNK A 414 4.62 -4.22 -47.94
C UNK A 414 5.40 -3.31 -48.87
N UNK A 415 6.42 -3.13 -48.41
CA UNK A 415 7.25 -2.31 -49.25
C UNK A 415 7.70 -3.09 -50.48
N UNK A 416 7.87 -4.16 -50.28
CA UNK A 416 8.21 -4.97 -51.39
C UNK A 416 7.04 -5.14 -52.31
N UNK A 417 6.04 -5.17 -51.76
CA UNK A 417 4.89 -5.20 -52.55
C UNK A 417 4.64 -3.90 -53.25
N UNK A 418 4.92 -3.08 -52.55
CA UNK A 418 4.79 -1.79 -53.14
C UNK A 418 5.82 -1.57 -54.20
N UNK A 419 6.79 -2.06 -53.91
CA UNK A 419 7.80 -1.96 -54.92
C UNK A 419 7.45 -2.85 -56.08
N UNK A 420 6.89 -3.76 -55.80
CA UNK A 420 6.48 -4.60 -56.86
C UNK A 420 5.33 -4.01 -57.64
N UNK A 421 4.67 -3.44 -56.93
CA UNK A 421 3.62 -2.74 -57.55
C UNK A 421 4.10 -1.54 -58.35
N UNK A 422 4.90 -1.10 -57.79
CA UNK A 422 5.50 0.01 -58.46
C UNK A 422 6.25 -0.46 -59.71
N UNK A 423 6.75 -1.45 -59.54
CA UNK A 423 7.40 -2.02 -60.65
C UNK A 423 6.40 -2.53 -61.71
N UNK A 424 5.43 -2.88 -61.25
CA UNK A 424 4.40 -3.26 -62.14
C UNK A 424 3.70 -2.06 -62.74
N UNK A 425 3.71 -1.24 -62.05
CA UNK A 425 3.12 -0.02 -62.51
C UNK A 425 4.01 0.69 -63.52
N UNK A 426 5.01 0.49 -63.23
CA UNK A 426 5.91 1.05 -64.16
C UNK A 426 5.82 0.29 -65.49
N UNK A 427 5.47 -0.78 -65.26
CA UNK A 427 5.37 -1.54 -66.46
C UNK A 427 4.10 -1.32 -67.26
N UNK A 428 3.37 -0.89 -66.52
CA UNK A 428 2.14 -0.65 -67.17
C UNK A 428 1.82 0.83 -67.17
N UNK A 429 2.69 1.40 -67.29
CA UNK A 429 2.59 2.76 -67.30
C UNK A 429 1.37 3.38 -67.93
N UNK A 430 0.80 2.61 -68.26
CA UNK A 430 -0.30 3.18 -68.93
C UNK A 430 -1.61 3.10 -68.10
N UNK A 431 -1.55 2.34 -67.45
CA UNK A 431 -2.75 2.26 -66.67
C UNK A 431 -2.57 2.95 -65.38
N UNK A 432 -1.82 3.51 -65.50
CA UNK A 432 -1.24 4.11 -64.53
C UNK A 432 -1.93 4.82 -63.43
N UNK A 433 -2.85 5.41 -63.75
CA UNK A 433 -3.43 6.21 -62.77
C UNK A 433 -4.25 5.42 -61.78
N UNK A 434 -4.69 4.45 -62.26
CA UNK A 434 -5.52 3.67 -61.39
C UNK A 434 -4.69 2.81 -60.45
N UNK A 435 -3.80 2.36 -60.94
CA UNK A 435 -2.90 1.55 -60.22
C UNK A 435 -2.13 2.33 -59.19
N UNK A 436 -1.95 3.41 -59.39
CA UNK A 436 -1.27 4.22 -58.45
C UNK A 436 -2.11 4.48 -57.23
N UNK A 437 -3.21 4.59 -57.51
CA UNK A 437 -4.14 4.83 -56.49
C UNK A 437 -4.39 3.58 -55.62
N UNK A 438 -4.32 2.62 -56.34
CA UNK A 438 -4.47 1.38 -55.65
C UNK A 438 -3.25 1.06 -54.82
N UNK A 439 -2.34 1.35 -55.29
CA UNK A 439 -1.11 1.18 -54.61
C UNK A 439 -0.98 2.12 -53.44
N UNK A 440 -1.43 3.09 -53.54
CA UNK A 440 -1.40 4.02 -52.47
C UNK A 440 -2.36 3.64 -51.37
N UNK A 441 -3.33 3.12 -51.89
CA UNK A 441 -4.30 2.68 -50.95
C UNK A 441 -3.80 1.45 -50.19
N UNK A 442 -3.16 0.74 -50.91
CA UNK A 442 -2.57 -0.41 -50.33
C UNK A 442 -1.45 -0.04 -49.40
N UNK A 443 -0.90 0.80 -49.71
CA UNK A 443 0.14 1.28 -48.87
C UNK A 443 -0.39 1.95 -47.62
N UNK A 444 -1.36 2.50 -47.75
CA UNK A 444 -1.98 3.10 -46.66
C UNK A 444 -2.64 2.08 -45.72
N UNK A 445 -3.04 1.19 -46.43
CA UNK A 445 -3.62 0.14 -45.65
C UNK A 445 -2.57 -0.65 -44.87
N UNK A 446 -1.61 -0.78 -45.52
CA UNK A 446 -0.50 -1.42 -44.93
C UNK A 446 0.08 -0.56 -43.81
N UNK A 447 0.03 0.50 -43.95
CA UNK A 447 0.54 1.36 -42.94
C UNK A 447 -0.36 1.41 -41.75
N UNK A 448 -1.46 1.32 -42.09
CA UNK A 448 -2.42 1.31 -41.07
C UNK A 448 -2.41 -0.02 -40.27
N UNK A 449 -2.11 -0.90 -41.04
CA UNK A 449 -1.99 -2.17 -40.42
C UNK A 449 -0.75 -2.25 -39.59
N UNK A 450 0.08 -1.73 -40.05
CA UNK A 450 1.29 -1.64 -39.30
C UNK A 450 1.16 -0.74 -38.07
N UNK A 451 0.47 0.08 -38.17
CA UNK A 451 0.25 0.94 -37.10
C UNK A 451 -0.65 0.29 -36.03
N UNK A 452 -1.45 -0.41 -36.62
CA UNK A 452 -2.30 -1.12 -35.77
C UNK A 452 -1.55 -2.23 -35.01
N UNK A 453 -0.73 -2.72 -35.73
CA UNK A 453 0.10 -3.73 -35.16
C UNK A 453 1.05 -3.12 -34.18
N UNK A 454 1.39 -2.15 -34.41
CA UNK A 454 2.26 -1.48 -33.52
C UNK A 454 1.55 -1.02 -32.27
N UNK A 455 0.48 -0.74 -32.46
CA UNK A 455 -0.35 -0.36 -31.38
C UNK A 455 -0.75 -1.57 -30.53
N UNK A 456 -0.88 -2.50 -31.26
CA UNK A 456 -1.20 -3.70 -30.56
C UNK A 456 -0.01 -4.23 -29.79
N UNK A 457 0.97 -4.08 -30.36
CA UNK A 457 2.18 -4.42 -29.73
C UNK A 457 2.47 -3.48 -28.56
N UNK A 458 2.16 -2.48 -28.67
CA UNK A 458 2.37 -1.55 -27.62
C UNK A 458 1.43 -1.79 -26.47
N UNK A 459 0.36 -2.15 -26.89
CA UNK A 459 -0.61 -2.46 -25.93
C UNK A 459 -0.26 -3.75 -25.16
N UNK A 460 0.26 -4.54 -25.88
CA UNK A 460 0.70 -5.75 -25.30
C UNK A 460 1.90 -5.51 -24.41
N UNK A 461 2.56 -4.77 -24.76
CA UNK A 461 3.68 -4.40 -23.94
C UNK A 461 3.29 -3.64 -22.71
N UNK A 462 2.40 -3.00 -22.83
CA UNK A 462 1.88 -2.29 -21.73
C UNK A 462 1.16 -3.22 -20.76
N UNK A 463 0.60 -4.04 -21.35
CA UNK A 463 -0.07 -5.00 -20.53
C UNK A 463 0.93 -5.88 -19.79
N UNK A 464 1.85 -6.12 -20.42
CA UNK A 464 2.91 -6.86 -19.81
C UNK A 464 3.65 -6.05 -18.77
N UNK A 465 3.70 -4.98 -18.93
CA UNK A 465 4.32 -4.13 -17.97
C UNK A 465 3.47 -3.93 -16.76
N UNK A 466 2.36 -3.92 -17.01
CA UNK A 466 1.41 -3.79 -15.98
C UNK A 466 1.36 -5.06 -15.11
N UNK A 467 1.52 -5.98 -15.74
CA UNK A 467 1.56 -7.19 -15.02
C UNK A 467 2.83 -7.33 -14.19
N UNK A 468 3.64 -6.86 -14.60
CA UNK A 468 4.88 -6.81 -13.87
C UNK A 468 4.85 -5.84 -12.72
N UNK A 469 4.22 -5.01 -12.85
CA UNK A 469 4.10 -4.05 -11.82
C UNK A 469 3.18 -4.54 -10.71
N UNK A 470 2.32 -5.19 -11.12
CA UNK A 470 1.42 -5.74 -10.18
C UNK A 470 2.12 -6.78 -9.32
N UNK A 471 2.88 -7.33 -9.83
CA UNK A 471 3.65 -8.25 -9.11
C UNK A 471 4.59 -7.60 -8.11
N UNK A 472 4.82 -6.67 -8.30
CA UNK A 472 5.66 -5.94 -7.37
C UNK A 472 4.94 -5.52 -6.11
N UNK A 473 3.93 -5.28 -6.25
CA UNK A 473 3.15 -4.84 -5.17
C UNK A 473 2.60 -5.96 -4.35
N UNK A 474 2.49 -6.85 -4.94
CA UNK A 474 2.06 -7.98 -4.25
C UNK A 474 3.24 -8.79 -3.79
N UNK A 475 3.97 -8.41 -3.87
CA UNK A 475 5.07 -9.11 -3.43
C UNK A 475 5.34 -9.08 -2.02
N CYS A 476 4.48 -8.71 -1.12
CA CYS A 476 4.75 -8.91 0.31
C CYS A 476 4.56 -10.34 0.83
N CYS A 477 4.21 -11.28 0.17
CA CYS A 477 4.30 -12.71 0.58
C CYS A 477 3.82 -13.63 -0.54
N SER A 478 4.67 -14.06 -1.40
CA SER A 478 4.35 -15.26 -2.19
C SER A 478 4.74 -16.49 -1.37
N THR A 479 3.84 -16.98 -0.56
CA THR A 479 3.95 -18.32 -0.01
C THR A 479 3.44 -19.30 -1.06
N GLY A 480 4.38 -19.95 -1.75
CA GLY A 480 4.01 -21.05 -2.67
C GLY A 480 3.67 -22.30 -1.86
N TRP A 481 2.42 -22.71 -1.97
CA TRP A 481 1.96 -23.95 -1.33
C TRP A 481 2.03 -25.10 -2.33
N ARG A 482 2.65 -26.19 -1.90
CA ARG A 482 2.78 -27.40 -2.73
C ARG A 482 1.91 -28.53 -2.18
N ARG A 483 0.97 -29.00 -2.99
CA ARG A 483 0.21 -30.21 -2.69
C ARG A 483 0.30 -31.14 -3.89
N ARG A 484 0.97 -32.29 -3.70
CA ARG A 484 1.13 -33.34 -4.73
C ARG A 484 1.61 -32.82 -6.09
N GLY A 485 2.59 -31.89 -6.07
CA GLY A 485 3.26 -31.47 -7.30
C GLY A 485 2.69 -30.26 -8.02
N GLU A 486 1.61 -29.63 -7.51
CA GLU A 486 1.06 -28.42 -8.09
C GLU A 486 1.32 -27.19 -7.21
N TYR A 487 1.64 -26.05 -7.85
CA TYR A 487 1.83 -24.77 -7.18
C TYR A 487 0.56 -23.94 -7.24
N TYR A 488 0.17 -23.40 -6.11
CA TYR A 488 -0.94 -22.44 -6.05
C TYR A 488 -0.42 -21.10 -5.57
N ASP A 489 -0.47 -20.11 -6.45
CA ASP A 489 -0.16 -18.71 -6.16
C ASP A 489 -1.50 -17.97 -5.98
N ASP A 490 -2.05 -17.99 -4.76
CA ASP A 490 -3.22 -17.18 -4.46
C ASP A 490 -2.99 -16.47 -3.12
N PRO A 491 -2.76 -15.15 -3.14
CA PRO A 491 -2.45 -14.40 -1.91
C PRO A 491 -3.66 -14.16 -0.99
N CYS A 492 -4.87 -14.59 -1.37
CA CYS A 492 -6.08 -14.32 -0.60
C CYS A 492 -6.90 -15.57 -0.32
N LEU A 493 -6.25 -16.65 0.16
CA LEU A 493 -7.01 -17.85 0.50
C LEU A 493 -7.51 -17.75 1.94
N VAL A 494 -8.81 -17.53 2.09
CA VAL A 494 -9.50 -17.59 3.38
C VAL A 494 -9.96 -19.03 3.60
N TYR A 495 -9.34 -19.73 4.52
CA TYR A 495 -9.77 -21.08 4.91
C TYR A 495 -10.71 -20.99 6.11
N ARG A 496 -11.93 -21.48 5.94
CA ARG A 496 -12.81 -21.75 7.06
C ARG A 496 -12.49 -23.14 7.59
N LEU A 497 -11.82 -23.19 8.73
CA LEU A 497 -11.56 -24.43 9.43
C LEU A 497 -12.68 -24.66 10.45
N GLY A 498 -13.75 -25.23 9.99
CA GLY A 498 -14.86 -25.70 10.82
C GLY A 498 -15.49 -26.92 10.14
N ALA A 499 -16.12 -27.78 10.89
CA ALA A 499 -16.61 -29.08 10.42
C ALA A 499 -17.33 -29.02 9.06
N GLY A 500 -16.64 -29.48 8.05
CA GLY A 500 -17.28 -30.08 6.89
C GLY A 500 -17.64 -29.22 5.68
N PHE A 501 -16.88 -28.22 5.25
CA PHE A 501 -17.09 -27.69 3.90
C PHE A 501 -15.80 -27.25 3.21
N TYR A 502 -15.38 -28.04 2.23
CA TYR A 502 -14.41 -27.63 1.22
C TYR A 502 -15.16 -26.97 0.07
N HIS A 503 -14.95 -25.70 -0.19
CA HIS A 503 -15.47 -25.11 -1.42
C HIS A 503 -14.45 -25.32 -2.55
N ARG A 504 -14.76 -26.21 -3.46
CA ARG A 504 -14.11 -26.25 -4.77
C ARG A 504 -14.73 -25.12 -5.62
N ARG A 505 -13.87 -24.29 -6.22
CA ARG A 505 -14.32 -23.42 -7.31
C ARG A 505 -14.81 -24.28 -8.47
N PRO A 506 -15.99 -24.03 -9.02
CA PRO A 506 -16.36 -24.65 -10.30
C PRO A 506 -15.51 -24.06 -11.43
N SER A 507 -15.00 -24.92 -12.29
CA SER A 507 -14.10 -24.58 -13.40
C SER A 507 -14.79 -24.01 -14.63
N THR A 508 -15.89 -23.29 -14.49
CA THR A 508 -16.53 -22.63 -15.64
C THR A 508 -17.32 -21.40 -15.18
N LEU A 509 -16.80 -20.26 -15.46
CA LEU A 509 -17.56 -19.01 -15.39
C LEU A 509 -17.55 -18.32 -16.74
N ALA A 510 -18.72 -18.24 -17.34
CA ALA A 510 -18.97 -17.39 -18.49
C ALA A 510 -18.98 -15.91 -18.06
N PRO A 511 -18.53 -14.99 -18.92
CA PRO A 511 -18.44 -13.58 -18.53
C PRO A 511 -19.81 -12.90 -18.65
N SER A 512 -20.43 -12.62 -17.53
CA SER A 512 -21.40 -11.52 -17.44
C SER A 512 -21.88 -11.34 -16.00
N GLY A 513 -21.73 -10.15 -15.48
CA GLY A 513 -22.34 -9.74 -14.22
C GLY A 513 -21.36 -9.16 -13.22
N THR A 514 -21.45 -7.89 -13.09
CA THR A 514 -20.77 -7.06 -12.11
C THR A 514 -20.76 -7.68 -10.70
N LEU A 515 -19.57 -8.08 -10.27
CA LEU A 515 -19.30 -8.42 -8.88
C LEU A 515 -18.41 -7.30 -8.31
N ASP A 516 -19.08 -6.20 -8.01
CA ASP A 516 -18.46 -5.05 -7.33
C ASP A 516 -18.67 -5.17 -5.82
N ARG A 517 -17.85 -5.99 -5.17
CA ARG A 517 -17.72 -5.91 -3.70
C ARG A 517 -16.30 -6.26 -3.29
N PRO A 518 -15.58 -5.36 -2.65
CA PRO A 518 -14.20 -5.64 -2.18
C PRO A 518 -14.21 -6.70 -1.07
N ILE A 519 -13.33 -7.64 -1.20
CA ILE A 519 -13.26 -8.90 -0.42
C ILE A 519 -12.99 -8.65 1.08
N ASN A 520 -12.39 -7.53 1.45
CA ASN A 520 -12.03 -7.26 2.86
C ASN A 520 -13.11 -6.53 3.66
N TYR A 521 -14.03 -5.86 2.99
CA TYR A 521 -15.27 -5.42 3.62
C TYR A 521 -16.08 -6.63 4.08
N VAL A 522 -15.88 -7.72 3.37
CA VAL A 522 -16.44 -9.04 3.69
C VAL A 522 -15.81 -9.59 4.97
N CYS A 523 -14.57 -9.22 5.37
CA CYS A 523 -13.97 -9.83 6.56
C CYS A 523 -14.57 -9.31 7.87
N ALA A 524 -14.76 -7.99 8.07
CA ALA A 524 -15.44 -7.51 9.28
C ALA A 524 -16.94 -7.80 9.24
N ALA A 525 -17.60 -7.62 8.07
CA ALA A 525 -19.01 -7.98 7.88
C ALA A 525 -19.21 -9.51 7.83
N TYR A 526 -18.24 -10.29 7.36
CA TYR A 526 -18.30 -11.74 7.31
C TYR A 526 -18.02 -12.34 8.69
N CYS A 527 -17.10 -11.78 9.46
CA CYS A 527 -16.95 -12.15 10.87
C CYS A 527 -18.23 -11.84 11.65
N ALA A 528 -18.83 -10.67 11.45
CA ALA A 528 -20.11 -10.32 12.08
C ALA A 528 -21.25 -11.25 11.60
N SER A 529 -21.30 -11.63 10.30
CA SER A 529 -22.35 -12.52 9.77
C SER A 529 -22.12 -13.99 10.15
N LEU A 530 -20.87 -14.42 10.34
CA LEU A 530 -20.57 -15.75 10.89
C LEU A 530 -20.96 -15.84 12.36
N LEU A 531 -20.84 -14.73 13.08
CA LEU A 531 -21.21 -14.63 14.48
C LEU A 531 -22.73 -14.57 14.65
N SER A 532 -23.49 -14.06 13.66
CA SER A 532 -24.95 -13.95 13.73
C SER A 532 -25.72 -15.21 13.29
N ARG A 533 -25.03 -16.27 12.81
CA ARG A 533 -25.66 -17.50 12.33
C ARG A 533 -25.53 -18.70 13.30
N ARG A 534 -25.34 -18.44 14.59
CA ARG A 534 -25.43 -19.49 15.63
C ARG A 534 -26.63 -19.30 16.52
#